data_547f43ee37c9ffa4084045005036da65
#
_entry.id   547f43ee37c9ffa4084045005036da65
#
_cell.length_a   1.000
_cell.length_b   1.000
_cell.length_c   1.000
_cell.angle_alpha   90.00
_cell.angle_beta   90.00
_cell.angle_gamma   90.00
#
_symmetry.space_group_name_H-M   'P 1'
#
loop_
_entity.id
_entity.type
_entity.pdbx_description
1 polymer ?
#
loop_
_entity_poly.entity_id
_entity_poly.type
_entity_poly.pdbx_seq_one_letter_code
_entity_poly.pdbx_strand_id
1 'polypeptide(L)'
;MRRYITTLMLACCIGGYGQEKKQATFVPPFDFPLTLSGNFGEIRSNHFHGGLDFKTGGVIGKPVRALAEGYISRIRVTNGSGYVLDVCYHNGYSTINRHLSGFISPIAERVEKLQYENENWEVEIIPEPDEYPVKAGQQIAWSGNTGYSFGPHLHLDVFETETGDYVDPMPFFKTKIKDTRAPKADGIMFFPQLGKGVVDGKQENKMILPNTGRPVEAWGVIGTGIKAYDYMDGVSNHYGVYSVVLTVDEKEVFRSTVDRFSQEENRMINSWTCGQYMKSFIEPGNTLRLLKASNTNRGLVTIDEERDYRFLYTLKDVFGNTSKYSFTVRGRKQPLEPLQHREKYFFAWDKVNYLQEPGLNLVVPKGMLYDDAPLNYQVKADSGAIAFTYQLNDKPIPLHASCELRIGLRRKPITDTTKYYVVRVTPRGGKYSV
;
A
#
# COMPACT_ATOMS: atom_id res chain seq x y z
N MET A 1 -6.14 -70.45 6.92
CA MET A 1 -4.88 -69.92 6.33
C MET A 1 -4.92 -68.40 6.41
N ARG A 2 -4.25 -67.82 7.42
CA ARG A 2 -4.12 -66.38 7.60
C ARG A 2 -2.87 -65.95 6.86
N ARG A 3 -2.99 -65.02 5.86
CA ARG A 3 -1.88 -64.37 5.19
C ARG A 3 -1.56 -63.06 5.93
N TYR A 4 -0.38 -62.96 6.52
CA TYR A 4 0.21 -61.74 7.06
C TYR A 4 0.79 -60.96 5.89
N ILE A 5 0.33 -59.73 5.69
CA ILE A 5 0.94 -58.73 4.79
C ILE A 5 1.87 -57.88 5.65
N THR A 6 3.16 -58.03 5.45
CA THR A 6 4.20 -57.24 6.10
C THR A 6 4.38 -55.94 5.27
N THR A 7 3.93 -54.83 5.83
CA THR A 7 4.16 -53.51 5.20
C THR A 7 5.56 -53.02 5.55
N LEU A 8 6.41 -52.94 4.55
CA LEU A 8 7.77 -52.39 4.64
C LEU A 8 7.66 -50.85 4.61
N MET A 9 7.88 -50.18 5.76
CA MET A 9 8.05 -48.75 5.81
C MET A 9 9.44 -48.36 5.27
N LEU A 10 9.47 -47.76 4.09
CA LEU A 10 10.65 -47.14 3.54
C LEU A 10 10.78 -45.71 4.14
N ALA A 11 11.66 -45.54 5.12
CA ALA A 11 11.99 -44.23 5.66
C ALA A 11 12.88 -43.51 4.65
N CYS A 12 12.30 -42.65 3.81
CA CYS A 12 13.04 -41.69 3.04
C CYS A 12 13.52 -40.57 3.97
N CYS A 13 14.79 -40.59 4.36
CA CYS A 13 15.49 -39.43 4.91
C CYS A 13 15.57 -38.36 3.82
N ILE A 14 14.62 -37.45 3.80
CA ILE A 14 14.74 -36.19 3.02
C ILE A 14 15.69 -35.30 3.83
N GLY A 15 16.98 -35.40 3.52
CA GLY A 15 17.97 -34.43 3.92
C GLY A 15 17.68 -33.11 3.17
N GLY A 16 16.90 -32.24 3.79
CA GLY A 16 16.72 -30.86 3.32
C GLY A 16 18.03 -30.12 3.44
N TYR A 17 18.87 -30.18 2.42
CA TYR A 17 19.91 -29.14 2.23
C TYR A 17 19.16 -27.85 1.95
N GLY A 18 19.05 -26.99 2.96
CA GLY A 18 18.72 -25.59 2.77
C GLY A 18 19.83 -24.98 1.92
N GLN A 19 19.66 -24.95 0.60
CA GLN A 19 20.44 -24.07 -0.23
C GLN A 19 20.16 -22.64 0.27
N GLU A 20 21.15 -22.00 0.88
CA GLU A 20 21.14 -20.53 1.02
C GLU A 20 20.87 -19.98 -0.37
N LYS A 21 19.70 -19.38 -0.57
CA LYS A 21 19.38 -18.68 -1.82
C LYS A 21 20.47 -17.61 -1.98
N LYS A 22 21.42 -17.83 -2.89
CA LYS A 22 22.41 -16.81 -3.25
C LYS A 22 21.64 -15.55 -3.56
N GLN A 23 21.97 -14.46 -2.86
CA GLN A 23 21.34 -13.18 -3.10
C GLN A 23 21.50 -12.84 -4.59
N ALA A 24 20.39 -12.66 -5.31
CA ALA A 24 20.43 -12.33 -6.72
C ALA A 24 21.21 -11.01 -6.91
N THR A 25 22.09 -11.00 -7.87
CA THR A 25 22.84 -9.80 -8.23
C THR A 25 22.20 -9.14 -9.43
N PHE A 26 21.98 -7.82 -9.32
CA PHE A 26 21.50 -6.99 -10.42
C PHE A 26 22.55 -5.97 -10.81
N VAL A 27 22.69 -5.70 -12.11
CA VAL A 27 23.41 -4.53 -12.58
C VAL A 27 22.49 -3.31 -12.56
N PRO A 28 23.01 -2.07 -12.44
CA PRO A 28 22.19 -0.88 -12.45
C PRO A 28 21.39 -0.69 -13.74
N PRO A 29 20.17 -0.11 -13.70
CA PRO A 29 19.39 0.19 -14.89
C PRO A 29 19.99 1.30 -15.75
N PHE A 30 20.93 2.08 -15.21
CA PHE A 30 21.65 3.17 -15.86
C PHE A 30 23.15 3.08 -15.62
N ASP A 31 23.94 3.75 -16.46
CA ASP A 31 25.41 3.84 -16.37
C ASP A 31 25.91 5.13 -15.69
N PHE A 32 25.02 5.94 -15.16
CA PHE A 32 25.33 7.14 -14.38
C PHE A 32 24.96 6.96 -12.90
N PRO A 33 25.43 7.84 -11.99
CA PRO A 33 25.09 7.76 -10.58
C PRO A 33 23.59 7.76 -10.31
N LEU A 34 23.12 6.78 -9.54
CA LEU A 34 21.71 6.60 -9.25
C LEU A 34 21.22 7.57 -8.17
N THR A 35 20.15 8.29 -8.47
CA THR A 35 19.40 9.10 -7.50
C THR A 35 17.91 8.83 -7.69
N LEU A 36 17.15 8.95 -6.61
CA LEU A 36 15.74 8.60 -6.61
C LEU A 36 14.83 9.83 -6.47
N SER A 37 13.60 9.70 -6.97
CA SER A 37 12.47 10.60 -6.68
C SER A 37 11.41 9.93 -5.82
N GLY A 38 11.40 8.60 -5.73
CA GLY A 38 10.52 7.78 -4.91
C GLY A 38 11.16 6.44 -4.56
N ASN A 39 10.86 5.90 -3.36
CA ASN A 39 11.33 4.58 -2.94
C ASN A 39 10.17 3.58 -2.80
N PHE A 40 10.53 2.30 -2.58
CA PHE A 40 9.59 1.23 -2.32
C PHE A 40 8.78 1.48 -1.04
N GLY A 41 7.49 1.19 -1.09
CA GLY A 41 6.61 1.27 0.06
C GLY A 41 6.18 2.67 0.48
N GLU A 42 6.48 3.73 -0.29
CA GLU A 42 5.91 5.04 -0.04
C GLU A 42 4.38 4.99 0.02
N ILE A 43 3.82 5.71 0.98
CA ILE A 43 2.37 5.83 1.15
C ILE A 43 1.81 6.71 0.02
N ARG A 44 1.05 6.12 -0.88
CA ARG A 44 0.24 6.80 -1.88
C ARG A 44 -1.22 6.83 -1.43
N SER A 45 -2.11 7.49 -2.17
CA SER A 45 -3.50 7.73 -1.73
C SER A 45 -4.32 6.46 -1.46
N ASN A 46 -4.00 5.32 -2.08
CA ASN A 46 -4.74 4.05 -1.92
C ASN A 46 -3.89 2.80 -2.22
N HIS A 47 -2.58 2.94 -2.30
CA HIS A 47 -1.64 1.86 -2.61
C HIS A 47 -0.24 2.21 -2.11
N PHE A 48 0.62 1.19 -1.98
CA PHE A 48 2.06 1.38 -1.80
C PHE A 48 2.74 1.67 -3.13
N HIS A 49 3.77 2.48 -3.12
CA HIS A 49 4.68 2.58 -4.26
C HIS A 49 5.43 1.25 -4.42
N GLY A 50 5.27 0.59 -5.58
CA GLY A 50 5.72 -0.79 -5.80
C GLY A 50 7.21 -0.94 -6.13
N GLY A 51 7.92 0.16 -6.38
CA GLY A 51 9.29 0.11 -6.89
C GLY A 51 10.17 1.28 -6.50
N LEU A 52 11.15 1.57 -7.33
CA LEU A 52 12.01 2.75 -7.24
C LEU A 52 11.78 3.67 -8.44
N ASP A 53 11.69 4.97 -8.18
CA ASP A 53 11.64 6.01 -9.21
C ASP A 53 13.04 6.59 -9.41
N PHE A 54 13.77 6.12 -10.43
CA PHE A 54 15.12 6.60 -10.75
C PHE A 54 15.05 7.91 -11.53
N LYS A 55 15.70 8.94 -11.01
CA LYS A 55 15.83 10.24 -11.69
C LYS A 55 16.69 10.12 -12.96
N THR A 56 16.27 10.82 -14.02
CA THR A 56 17.00 10.90 -15.29
C THR A 56 17.55 12.29 -15.59
N GLY A 57 17.70 13.11 -14.53
CA GLY A 57 18.16 14.50 -14.69
C GLY A 57 17.12 15.43 -15.33
N GLY A 58 15.83 15.11 -15.25
CA GLY A 58 14.75 15.90 -15.84
C GLY A 58 14.61 15.74 -17.37
N VAL A 59 15.25 14.74 -17.97
CA VAL A 59 15.20 14.49 -19.42
C VAL A 59 14.71 13.06 -19.70
N ILE A 60 14.09 12.87 -20.86
CA ILE A 60 13.72 11.57 -21.41
C ILE A 60 14.84 11.00 -22.28
N GLY A 61 14.73 9.75 -22.73
CA GLY A 61 15.62 9.16 -23.71
C GLY A 61 16.95 8.64 -23.15
N LYS A 62 17.05 8.40 -21.83
CA LYS A 62 18.20 7.71 -21.26
C LYS A 62 18.07 6.20 -21.52
N PRO A 63 19.16 5.51 -21.95
CA PRO A 63 19.13 4.06 -22.17
C PRO A 63 18.78 3.31 -20.88
N VAL A 64 17.70 2.54 -20.88
CA VAL A 64 17.30 1.64 -19.79
C VAL A 64 17.86 0.26 -20.06
N ARG A 65 18.49 -0.37 -19.08
CA ARG A 65 19.21 -1.63 -19.21
C ARG A 65 18.54 -2.76 -18.44
N ALA A 66 18.58 -3.98 -18.99
CA ALA A 66 18.19 -5.19 -18.29
C ALA A 66 19.10 -5.42 -17.06
N LEU A 67 18.51 -5.77 -15.93
CA LEU A 67 19.24 -5.91 -14.66
C LEU A 67 20.04 -7.21 -14.56
N ALA A 68 19.61 -8.25 -15.29
CA ALA A 68 20.24 -9.57 -15.33
C ALA A 68 19.95 -10.25 -16.67
N GLU A 69 20.43 -11.48 -16.85
CA GLU A 69 20.08 -12.33 -17.98
C GLU A 69 18.65 -12.86 -17.84
N GLY A 70 17.89 -12.84 -18.95
CA GLY A 70 16.49 -13.26 -18.97
C GLY A 70 15.85 -12.98 -20.33
N TYR A 71 14.58 -12.64 -20.33
CA TYR A 71 13.82 -12.35 -21.56
C TYR A 71 12.70 -11.34 -21.30
N ILE A 72 12.25 -10.64 -22.33
CA ILE A 72 11.08 -9.76 -22.30
C ILE A 72 9.84 -10.64 -22.21
N SER A 73 9.10 -10.54 -21.09
CA SER A 73 7.93 -11.38 -20.84
C SER A 73 6.59 -10.71 -21.19
N ARG A 74 6.58 -9.36 -21.28
CA ARG A 74 5.37 -8.63 -21.64
C ARG A 74 5.71 -7.21 -22.11
N ILE A 75 5.03 -6.75 -23.13
CA ILE A 75 5.17 -5.41 -23.70
C ILE A 75 3.81 -4.75 -23.69
N ARG A 76 3.69 -3.55 -23.15
CA ARG A 76 2.43 -2.83 -23.06
C ARG A 76 2.59 -1.35 -23.41
N VAL A 77 1.55 -0.80 -24.03
CA VAL A 77 1.31 0.65 -24.09
C VAL A 77 -0.07 0.91 -23.52
N THR A 78 -0.14 1.71 -22.45
CA THR A 78 -1.40 1.98 -21.74
C THR A 78 -1.52 3.46 -21.41
N ASN A 79 -2.75 3.97 -21.31
CA ASN A 79 -2.99 5.35 -20.91
C ASN A 79 -2.47 5.67 -19.48
N GLY A 80 -2.55 4.69 -18.56
CA GLY A 80 -2.14 4.87 -17.18
C GLY A 80 -0.63 4.83 -16.95
N SER A 81 0.05 3.83 -17.48
CA SER A 81 1.48 3.59 -17.22
C SER A 81 2.40 3.98 -18.40
N GLY A 82 1.83 4.42 -19.52
CA GLY A 82 2.58 4.74 -20.73
C GLY A 82 3.16 3.51 -21.40
N TYR A 83 4.37 3.60 -21.94
CA TYR A 83 5.14 2.49 -22.45
C TYR A 83 5.70 1.68 -21.27
N VAL A 84 5.45 0.38 -21.26
CA VAL A 84 5.79 -0.54 -20.16
C VAL A 84 6.46 -1.80 -20.71
N LEU A 85 7.54 -2.20 -20.07
CA LEU A 85 8.31 -3.40 -20.44
C LEU A 85 8.50 -4.29 -19.21
N ASP A 86 7.98 -5.50 -19.26
CA ASP A 86 8.16 -6.51 -18.22
C ASP A 86 9.29 -7.46 -18.64
N VAL A 87 10.20 -7.74 -17.73
CA VAL A 87 11.35 -8.62 -17.96
C VAL A 87 11.39 -9.71 -16.91
N CYS A 88 11.46 -10.97 -17.33
CA CYS A 88 11.65 -12.12 -16.46
C CYS A 88 13.13 -12.54 -16.50
N TYR A 89 13.77 -12.64 -15.34
CA TYR A 89 15.18 -13.00 -15.21
C TYR A 89 15.36 -14.44 -14.71
N HIS A 90 16.42 -15.10 -15.15
CA HIS A 90 16.75 -16.46 -14.75
C HIS A 90 17.16 -16.61 -13.28
N ASN A 91 17.31 -15.50 -12.56
CA ASN A 91 17.64 -15.46 -11.13
C ASN A 91 16.43 -15.51 -10.18
N GLY A 92 15.21 -15.75 -10.73
CA GLY A 92 13.97 -15.86 -9.95
C GLY A 92 13.24 -14.55 -9.67
N TYR A 93 13.68 -13.45 -10.28
CA TYR A 93 13.00 -12.15 -10.19
C TYR A 93 12.50 -11.70 -11.55
N SER A 94 11.52 -10.82 -11.52
CA SER A 94 11.01 -10.11 -12.69
C SER A 94 10.94 -8.61 -12.39
N THR A 95 10.94 -7.80 -13.45
CA THR A 95 10.79 -6.34 -13.34
C THR A 95 9.70 -5.81 -14.24
N ILE A 96 9.07 -4.70 -13.79
CA ILE A 96 8.21 -3.87 -14.63
C ILE A 96 8.87 -2.50 -14.75
N ASN A 97 9.21 -2.10 -15.97
CA ASN A 97 9.78 -0.80 -16.29
C ASN A 97 8.68 0.08 -16.89
N ARG A 98 8.34 1.20 -16.24
CA ARG A 98 7.21 2.06 -16.63
C ARG A 98 7.65 3.46 -17.03
N HIS A 99 6.69 4.20 -17.60
CA HIS A 99 6.85 5.58 -18.05
C HIS A 99 7.91 5.76 -19.13
N LEU A 100 8.25 4.68 -19.88
CA LEU A 100 9.24 4.71 -20.94
C LEU A 100 8.81 5.66 -22.07
N SER A 101 9.77 6.16 -22.85
CA SER A 101 9.49 6.95 -24.05
C SER A 101 9.41 6.08 -25.31
N GLY A 102 9.87 4.85 -25.24
CA GLY A 102 9.82 3.88 -26.33
C GLY A 102 10.69 2.66 -26.05
N PHE A 103 10.57 1.69 -26.93
CA PHE A 103 11.33 0.45 -26.91
C PHE A 103 12.46 0.47 -27.93
N ILE A 104 13.40 -0.46 -27.81
CA ILE A 104 14.39 -0.71 -28.88
C ILE A 104 13.75 -1.48 -30.03
N SER A 105 14.33 -1.37 -31.25
CA SER A 105 14.01 -2.27 -32.34
C SER A 105 14.48 -3.71 -32.00
N PRO A 106 13.72 -4.79 -32.32
CA PRO A 106 12.52 -4.79 -33.18
C PRO A 106 11.19 -4.62 -32.39
N ILE A 107 11.23 -4.46 -31.05
CA ILE A 107 10.01 -4.32 -30.23
C ILE A 107 9.20 -3.08 -30.65
N ALA A 108 9.90 -1.95 -30.86
CA ALA A 108 9.26 -0.70 -31.31
C ALA A 108 8.46 -0.86 -32.60
N GLU A 109 9.04 -1.51 -33.59
CA GLU A 109 8.41 -1.76 -34.89
C GLU A 109 7.16 -2.64 -34.78
N ARG A 110 7.22 -3.69 -33.92
CA ARG A 110 6.08 -4.56 -33.67
C ARG A 110 4.93 -3.83 -32.99
N VAL A 111 5.24 -2.99 -32.00
CA VAL A 111 4.23 -2.19 -31.29
C VAL A 111 3.57 -1.21 -32.24
N GLU A 112 4.35 -0.44 -33.01
CA GLU A 112 3.84 0.52 -33.98
C GLU A 112 2.94 -0.15 -35.00
N LYS A 113 3.39 -1.28 -35.58
CA LYS A 113 2.57 -2.06 -36.49
C LYS A 113 1.21 -2.44 -35.92
N LEU A 114 1.18 -2.97 -34.67
CA LEU A 114 -0.06 -3.38 -34.06
C LEU A 114 -0.97 -2.18 -33.69
N GLN A 115 -0.39 -1.03 -33.35
CA GLN A 115 -1.17 0.20 -33.10
C GLN A 115 -1.90 0.65 -34.36
N TYR A 116 -1.22 0.62 -35.55
CA TYR A 116 -1.84 0.96 -36.82
C TYR A 116 -2.84 -0.10 -37.30
N GLU A 117 -2.52 -1.40 -37.18
CA GLU A 117 -3.42 -2.48 -37.58
C GLU A 117 -4.72 -2.50 -36.75
N ASN A 118 -4.64 -2.20 -35.46
CA ASN A 118 -5.80 -2.20 -34.55
C ASN A 118 -6.46 -0.83 -34.44
N GLU A 119 -5.95 0.21 -35.08
CA GLU A 119 -6.39 1.61 -34.89
C GLU A 119 -6.52 2.00 -33.42
N ASN A 120 -5.60 1.49 -32.59
CA ASN A 120 -5.64 1.65 -31.13
C ASN A 120 -4.26 1.97 -30.58
N TRP A 121 -4.19 3.02 -29.74
CA TRP A 121 -2.98 3.39 -29.03
C TRP A 121 -2.52 2.30 -28.04
N GLU A 122 -3.48 1.69 -27.32
CA GLU A 122 -3.17 0.69 -26.31
C GLU A 122 -2.86 -0.66 -26.97
N VAL A 123 -1.74 -1.24 -26.58
CA VAL A 123 -1.23 -2.52 -27.09
C VAL A 123 -0.77 -3.37 -25.93
N GLU A 124 -1.02 -4.66 -26.03
CA GLU A 124 -0.46 -5.68 -25.16
C GLU A 124 0.08 -6.85 -25.99
N ILE A 125 1.34 -7.19 -25.74
CA ILE A 125 2.01 -8.32 -26.38
C ILE A 125 2.61 -9.19 -25.28
N ILE A 126 2.38 -10.50 -25.36
CA ILE A 126 3.04 -11.52 -24.53
C ILE A 126 3.92 -12.34 -25.45
N PRO A 127 5.23 -12.04 -25.53
CA PRO A 127 6.16 -12.80 -26.37
C PRO A 127 6.40 -14.21 -25.81
N GLU A 128 6.86 -15.10 -26.68
CA GLU A 128 7.42 -16.38 -26.21
C GLU A 128 8.76 -16.14 -25.47
N PRO A 129 9.12 -17.00 -24.49
CA PRO A 129 10.31 -16.79 -23.66
C PRO A 129 11.63 -16.66 -24.42
N ASP A 130 11.74 -17.24 -25.61
CA ASP A 130 12.94 -17.21 -26.49
C ASP A 130 12.89 -16.12 -27.58
N GLU A 131 11.77 -15.38 -27.69
CA GLU A 131 11.58 -14.38 -28.73
C GLU A 131 12.46 -13.13 -28.54
N TYR A 132 12.57 -12.64 -27.29
CA TYR A 132 13.38 -11.45 -26.95
C TYR A 132 14.29 -11.74 -25.76
N PRO A 133 15.35 -12.55 -25.92
CA PRO A 133 16.32 -12.77 -24.85
C PRO A 133 17.12 -11.50 -24.58
N VAL A 134 17.47 -11.28 -23.31
CA VAL A 134 18.27 -10.14 -22.88
C VAL A 134 19.45 -10.57 -22.02
N LYS A 135 20.57 -9.86 -22.14
CA LYS A 135 21.77 -10.02 -21.28
C LYS A 135 21.79 -8.94 -20.22
N ALA A 136 22.46 -9.22 -19.10
CA ALA A 136 22.73 -8.22 -18.07
C ALA A 136 23.39 -6.97 -18.69
N GLY A 137 22.87 -5.77 -18.40
CA GLY A 137 23.37 -4.50 -18.92
C GLY A 137 23.00 -4.19 -20.38
N GLN A 138 22.30 -5.09 -21.08
CA GLN A 138 21.80 -4.82 -22.43
C GLN A 138 20.73 -3.73 -22.37
N GLN A 139 20.80 -2.76 -23.29
CA GLN A 139 19.73 -1.78 -23.45
C GLN A 139 18.45 -2.46 -23.94
N ILE A 140 17.32 -2.12 -23.31
CA ILE A 140 15.99 -2.69 -23.58
C ILE A 140 14.95 -1.63 -23.95
N ALA A 141 15.15 -0.39 -23.51
CA ALA A 141 14.20 0.70 -23.72
C ALA A 141 14.87 2.08 -23.55
N TRP A 142 14.04 3.11 -23.61
CA TRP A 142 14.40 4.50 -23.35
C TRP A 142 13.55 5.05 -22.20
N SER A 143 14.17 5.71 -21.21
CA SER A 143 13.45 6.38 -20.12
C SER A 143 12.56 7.50 -20.65
N GLY A 144 11.45 7.75 -19.97
CA GLY A 144 10.45 8.68 -20.48
C GLY A 144 9.69 9.43 -19.40
N ASN A 145 8.47 9.85 -19.78
CA ASN A 145 7.50 10.55 -18.96
C ASN A 145 6.07 10.26 -19.43
N THR A 146 5.81 9.05 -19.95
CA THR A 146 4.52 8.68 -20.53
C THR A 146 3.57 8.13 -19.44
N GLY A 147 2.25 8.20 -19.67
CA GLY A 147 1.24 7.83 -18.68
C GLY A 147 1.11 8.83 -17.53
N TYR A 148 0.65 8.36 -16.38
CA TYR A 148 0.56 9.20 -15.16
C TYR A 148 1.94 9.40 -14.53
N SER A 149 2.66 10.42 -14.99
CA SER A 149 3.97 10.79 -14.51
C SER A 149 4.09 12.30 -14.39
N PHE A 150 4.71 12.78 -13.30
CA PHE A 150 4.89 14.22 -13.02
C PHE A 150 6.21 14.79 -13.55
N GLY A 151 7.07 13.97 -14.13
CA GLY A 151 8.35 14.37 -14.68
C GLY A 151 9.19 13.18 -15.14
N PRO A 152 10.22 13.39 -16.00
CA PRO A 152 11.05 12.33 -16.54
C PRO A 152 11.73 11.49 -15.45
N HIS A 153 11.45 10.18 -15.44
CA HIS A 153 12.06 9.19 -14.56
C HIS A 153 11.87 7.77 -15.12
N LEU A 154 12.53 6.79 -14.53
CA LEU A 154 12.22 5.37 -14.70
C LEU A 154 11.57 4.88 -13.42
N HIS A 155 10.33 4.41 -13.50
CA HIS A 155 9.72 3.62 -12.44
C HIS A 155 10.06 2.14 -12.68
N LEU A 156 10.70 1.52 -11.68
CA LEU A 156 11.15 0.14 -11.72
C LEU A 156 10.56 -0.64 -10.55
N ASP A 157 9.58 -1.50 -10.82
CA ASP A 157 9.13 -2.53 -9.88
C ASP A 157 10.02 -3.76 -9.98
N VAL A 158 10.31 -4.41 -8.86
CA VAL A 158 10.91 -5.74 -8.79
C VAL A 158 9.98 -6.65 -8.03
N PHE A 159 9.78 -7.85 -8.53
CA PHE A 159 8.98 -8.86 -7.84
C PHE A 159 9.57 -10.26 -7.98
N GLU A 160 9.33 -11.09 -6.98
CA GLU A 160 9.71 -12.50 -7.01
C GLU A 160 8.81 -13.22 -8.01
N THR A 161 9.40 -13.85 -9.03
CA THR A 161 8.64 -14.42 -10.16
C THR A 161 7.68 -15.54 -9.73
N GLU A 162 8.09 -16.36 -8.75
CA GLU A 162 7.31 -17.50 -8.27
C GLU A 162 6.06 -17.08 -7.49
N THR A 163 6.18 -16.10 -6.61
CA THR A 163 5.10 -15.65 -5.72
C THR A 163 4.29 -14.48 -6.26
N GLY A 164 4.88 -13.69 -7.16
CA GLY A 164 4.32 -12.42 -7.63
C GLY A 164 4.39 -11.30 -6.59
N ASP A 165 5.10 -11.51 -5.47
CA ASP A 165 5.29 -10.47 -4.47
C ASP A 165 6.21 -9.36 -4.97
N TYR A 166 5.78 -8.12 -4.82
CA TYR A 166 6.65 -6.96 -4.94
C TYR A 166 7.68 -7.00 -3.81
N VAL A 167 8.94 -6.79 -4.14
CA VAL A 167 10.05 -6.76 -3.18
C VAL A 167 10.79 -5.44 -3.28
N ASP A 168 11.28 -4.95 -2.14
CA ASP A 168 12.07 -3.72 -2.11
C ASP A 168 13.32 -3.85 -3.00
N PRO A 169 13.44 -3.06 -4.09
CA PRO A 169 14.61 -3.14 -4.95
C PRO A 169 15.86 -2.51 -4.35
N MET A 170 15.74 -1.68 -3.30
CA MET A 170 16.86 -0.92 -2.73
C MET A 170 18.05 -1.80 -2.31
N PRO A 171 17.86 -2.98 -1.68
CA PRO A 171 18.98 -3.85 -1.32
C PRO A 171 19.88 -4.25 -2.49
N PHE A 172 19.34 -4.37 -3.71
CA PHE A 172 20.11 -4.72 -4.90
C PHE A 172 21.00 -3.56 -5.39
N PHE A 173 20.63 -2.31 -5.09
CA PHE A 173 21.33 -1.10 -5.54
C PHE A 173 22.04 -0.36 -4.41
N LYS A 174 22.05 -0.89 -3.21
CA LYS A 174 22.59 -0.26 -1.99
C LYS A 174 24.04 0.22 -2.14
N THR A 175 24.88 -0.49 -2.90
CA THR A 175 26.27 -0.08 -3.17
C THR A 175 26.41 1.03 -4.22
N LYS A 176 25.34 1.38 -4.92
CA LYS A 176 25.28 2.39 -5.99
C LYS A 176 24.53 3.66 -5.60
N ILE A 177 23.83 3.62 -4.47
CA ILE A 177 23.08 4.74 -3.91
C ILE A 177 23.74 5.07 -2.56
N LYS A 178 24.00 6.35 -2.32
CA LYS A 178 24.56 6.81 -1.05
C LYS A 178 23.48 7.35 -0.16
N ASP A 179 23.41 6.86 1.08
CA ASP A 179 22.55 7.39 2.11
C ASP A 179 23.19 7.29 3.51
N THR A 180 23.28 8.44 4.16
CA THR A 180 23.78 8.58 5.54
C THR A 180 22.78 9.30 6.44
N ARG A 181 21.56 9.54 5.95
CA ARG A 181 20.53 10.35 6.61
C ARG A 181 19.50 9.45 7.27
N ALA A 182 19.34 9.58 8.58
CA ALA A 182 18.32 8.85 9.31
C ALA A 182 16.90 9.40 9.04
N PRO A 183 15.87 8.55 9.05
CA PRO A 183 14.47 8.98 8.94
C PRO A 183 14.10 10.00 10.01
N LYS A 184 13.13 10.90 9.70
CA LYS A 184 12.65 11.93 10.62
C LYS A 184 11.15 11.81 10.84
N ALA A 185 10.72 11.94 12.11
CA ALA A 185 9.31 12.02 12.46
C ALA A 185 8.83 13.48 12.46
N ASP A 186 7.65 13.70 11.87
CA ASP A 186 6.96 15.00 11.83
C ASP A 186 5.81 15.08 12.84
N GLY A 187 5.28 13.94 13.29
CA GLY A 187 4.14 13.94 14.22
C GLY A 187 3.85 12.55 14.78
N ILE A 188 3.23 12.52 15.93
CA ILE A 188 2.70 11.33 16.59
C ILE A 188 1.20 11.54 16.77
N MET A 189 0.40 10.54 16.43
CA MET A 189 -1.05 10.57 16.58
C MET A 189 -1.49 9.51 17.57
N PHE A 190 -2.39 9.88 18.46
CA PHE A 190 -3.09 8.97 19.37
C PHE A 190 -4.45 8.62 18.78
N PHE A 191 -4.83 7.36 18.95
CA PHE A 191 -6.09 6.78 18.51
C PHE A 191 -6.79 6.15 19.73
N PRO A 192 -7.50 6.94 20.56
CA PRO A 192 -8.31 6.36 21.63
C PRO A 192 -9.36 5.44 21.01
N GLN A 193 -9.48 4.23 21.54
CA GLN A 193 -10.47 3.29 21.05
C GLN A 193 -11.86 3.70 21.55
N LEU A 194 -12.81 3.85 20.62
CA LEU A 194 -14.16 4.32 20.95
C LEU A 194 -14.82 3.46 22.01
N GLY A 195 -15.35 4.11 23.08
CA GLY A 195 -15.97 3.45 24.22
C GLY A 195 -15.00 2.73 25.16
N LYS A 196 -13.70 2.68 24.85
CA LYS A 196 -12.69 1.91 25.61
C LYS A 196 -11.45 2.72 26.00
N GLY A 197 -11.24 3.89 25.42
CA GLY A 197 -10.05 4.71 25.66
C GLY A 197 -10.32 6.20 25.53
N VAL A 198 -9.52 6.99 26.22
CA VAL A 198 -9.59 8.45 26.23
C VAL A 198 -8.17 9.03 26.27
N VAL A 199 -7.97 10.14 25.58
CA VAL A 199 -6.71 10.89 25.57
C VAL A 199 -7.02 12.37 25.81
N ASP A 200 -6.45 12.94 26.87
CA ASP A 200 -6.70 14.31 27.37
C ASP A 200 -8.21 14.66 27.43
N GLY A 201 -9.02 13.75 27.98
CA GLY A 201 -10.46 13.91 28.18
C GLY A 201 -11.32 13.70 26.94
N LYS A 202 -10.76 13.23 25.80
CA LYS A 202 -11.48 13.07 24.54
C LYS A 202 -11.30 11.69 23.94
N GLN A 203 -12.32 11.21 23.22
CA GLN A 203 -12.27 9.99 22.40
C GLN A 203 -11.98 10.26 20.91
N GLU A 204 -11.39 11.40 20.61
CA GLU A 204 -10.99 11.81 19.28
C GLU A 204 -9.47 11.64 19.09
N ASN A 205 -9.05 11.45 17.83
CA ASN A 205 -7.63 11.38 17.50
C ASN A 205 -6.91 12.67 17.90
N LYS A 206 -5.77 12.53 18.57
CA LYS A 206 -4.95 13.65 19.03
C LYS A 206 -3.54 13.58 18.46
N MET A 207 -3.10 14.66 17.85
CA MET A 207 -1.74 14.82 17.35
C MET A 207 -0.85 15.57 18.34
N ILE A 208 0.40 15.13 18.46
CA ILE A 208 1.49 15.84 19.15
C ILE A 208 2.72 15.92 18.23
N LEU A 209 3.60 16.86 18.53
CA LEU A 209 4.92 16.92 17.89
C LEU A 209 5.87 15.89 18.53
N PRO A 210 6.82 15.31 17.77
CA PRO A 210 7.85 14.46 18.34
C PRO A 210 8.70 15.20 19.37
N ASN A 211 9.19 14.47 20.36
CA ASN A 211 10.08 14.99 21.42
C ASN A 211 9.45 16.13 22.26
N THR A 212 8.12 16.19 22.34
CA THR A 212 7.47 17.08 23.30
C THR A 212 7.73 16.56 24.71
N GLY A 213 8.30 17.40 25.59
CA GLY A 213 8.57 17.05 26.99
C GLY A 213 7.31 17.01 27.86
N ARG A 214 6.13 17.35 27.32
CA ARG A 214 4.87 17.37 28.06
C ARG A 214 4.21 15.99 27.96
N PRO A 215 3.93 15.32 29.11
CA PRO A 215 3.17 14.07 29.10
C PRO A 215 1.76 14.26 28.52
N VAL A 216 1.27 13.22 27.84
CA VAL A 216 -0.12 13.14 27.38
C VAL A 216 -0.91 12.30 28.37
N GLU A 217 -2.02 12.79 28.88
CA GLU A 217 -2.86 12.03 29.81
C GLU A 217 -3.76 11.06 29.04
N ALA A 218 -3.81 9.79 29.45
CA ALA A 218 -4.65 8.78 28.84
C ALA A 218 -5.21 7.79 29.86
N TRP A 219 -6.34 7.14 29.48
CA TRP A 219 -6.93 6.05 30.25
C TRP A 219 -7.61 5.05 29.30
N GLY A 220 -7.55 3.76 29.62
CA GLY A 220 -8.14 2.70 28.82
C GLY A 220 -7.30 2.33 27.60
N VAL A 221 -7.94 1.88 26.53
CA VAL A 221 -7.28 1.31 25.33
C VAL A 221 -6.98 2.40 24.32
N ILE A 222 -5.71 2.57 24.00
CA ILE A 222 -5.24 3.53 22.99
C ILE A 222 -4.35 2.86 21.95
N GLY A 223 -4.39 3.36 20.72
CA GLY A 223 -3.38 3.13 19.70
C GLY A 223 -2.51 4.37 19.51
N THR A 224 -1.37 4.20 18.88
CA THR A 224 -0.56 5.33 18.41
C THR A 224 -0.20 5.13 16.93
N GLY A 225 0.25 6.19 16.29
CA GLY A 225 0.79 6.18 14.93
C GLY A 225 1.79 7.30 14.73
N ILE A 226 2.64 7.17 13.74
CA ILE A 226 3.71 8.12 13.46
C ILE A 226 3.65 8.60 12.01
N LYS A 227 3.80 9.91 11.83
CA LYS A 227 4.09 10.51 10.54
C LYS A 227 5.60 10.71 10.45
N ALA A 228 6.22 10.03 9.51
CA ALA A 228 7.67 10.07 9.35
C ALA A 228 8.05 9.88 7.89
N TYR A 229 9.21 10.41 7.53
CA TYR A 229 9.81 10.29 6.21
C TYR A 229 11.29 9.97 6.31
N ASP A 230 11.77 9.28 5.31
CA ASP A 230 13.18 9.07 5.08
C ASP A 230 13.74 10.10 4.11
N TYR A 231 15.08 10.24 4.08
CA TYR A 231 15.80 11.23 3.28
C TYR A 231 17.10 10.62 2.78
N MET A 232 17.55 11.01 1.58
CA MET A 232 18.79 10.53 0.99
C MET A 232 19.77 11.66 0.71
N ASP A 233 21.07 11.33 0.63
CA ASP A 233 22.12 12.31 0.32
C ASP A 233 21.95 12.91 -1.08
N GLY A 234 22.21 14.22 -1.20
CA GLY A 234 22.26 14.91 -2.47
C GLY A 234 20.93 15.18 -3.17
N VAL A 235 19.80 14.84 -2.53
CA VAL A 235 18.45 15.06 -3.07
C VAL A 235 17.52 15.69 -2.01
N SER A 236 16.53 16.44 -2.47
CA SER A 236 15.55 17.11 -1.59
C SER A 236 14.27 16.30 -1.36
N ASN A 237 14.12 15.16 -2.03
CA ASN A 237 12.95 14.30 -1.89
C ASN A 237 12.88 13.70 -0.49
N HIS A 238 11.67 13.37 -0.06
CA HIS A 238 11.42 12.53 1.11
C HIS A 238 10.82 11.20 0.64
N TYR A 239 11.01 10.16 1.43
CA TYR A 239 10.74 8.78 1.08
C TYR A 239 9.97 8.06 2.17
N GLY A 240 9.43 6.88 1.86
CA GLY A 240 8.85 5.97 2.85
C GLY A 240 9.92 5.42 3.80
N VAL A 241 9.54 5.25 5.07
CA VAL A 241 10.41 4.68 6.10
C VAL A 241 10.41 3.15 6.00
N TYR A 242 11.58 2.53 5.96
CA TYR A 242 11.74 1.08 5.84
C TYR A 242 11.20 0.32 7.05
N SER A 243 11.53 0.76 8.28
CA SER A 243 11.05 0.09 9.49
C SER A 243 10.68 1.07 10.60
N VAL A 244 9.54 0.79 11.23
CA VAL A 244 9.03 1.51 12.40
C VAL A 244 8.80 0.50 13.52
N VAL A 245 9.44 0.73 14.68
CA VAL A 245 9.24 -0.09 15.88
C VAL A 245 8.70 0.80 16.99
N LEU A 246 7.63 0.36 17.65
CA LEU A 246 7.12 0.96 18.88
C LEU A 246 7.44 0.06 20.06
N THR A 247 8.10 0.62 21.08
CA THR A 247 8.24 0.00 22.41
C THR A 247 7.51 0.81 23.46
N VAL A 248 6.93 0.12 24.43
CA VAL A 248 6.31 0.72 25.63
C VAL A 248 6.95 0.07 26.84
N ASP A 249 7.51 0.89 27.74
CA ASP A 249 8.28 0.43 28.91
C ASP A 249 9.33 -0.64 28.51
N GLU A 250 10.11 -0.33 27.46
CA GLU A 250 11.17 -1.16 26.89
C GLU A 250 10.71 -2.47 26.20
N LYS A 251 9.41 -2.77 26.20
CA LYS A 251 8.85 -3.94 25.51
C LYS A 251 8.33 -3.56 24.13
N GLU A 252 8.73 -4.30 23.10
CA GLU A 252 8.18 -4.12 21.76
C GLU A 252 6.69 -4.47 21.77
N VAL A 253 5.86 -3.58 21.24
CA VAL A 253 4.42 -3.80 21.06
C VAL A 253 4.00 -3.87 19.60
N PHE A 254 4.77 -3.22 18.72
CA PHE A 254 4.47 -3.19 17.30
C PHE A 254 5.73 -2.99 16.47
N ARG A 255 5.74 -3.60 15.27
CA ARG A 255 6.75 -3.39 14.24
C ARG A 255 6.10 -3.37 12.85
N SER A 256 6.53 -2.46 12.00
CA SER A 256 6.37 -2.59 10.55
C SER A 256 7.73 -2.68 9.88
N THR A 257 7.81 -3.50 8.82
CA THR A 257 8.98 -3.59 7.94
C THR A 257 8.50 -3.67 6.51
N VAL A 258 8.82 -2.65 5.72
CA VAL A 258 8.32 -2.49 4.36
C VAL A 258 9.36 -3.04 3.39
N ASP A 259 9.38 -4.36 3.25
CA ASP A 259 10.35 -5.11 2.44
C ASP A 259 9.69 -5.88 1.29
N ARG A 260 8.42 -6.29 1.43
CA ARG A 260 7.67 -6.99 0.39
C ARG A 260 6.17 -7.00 0.67
N PHE A 261 5.35 -7.00 -0.38
CA PHE A 261 3.89 -7.16 -0.29
C PHE A 261 3.34 -7.76 -1.59
N SER A 262 2.17 -8.41 -1.52
CA SER A 262 1.46 -8.88 -2.69
C SER A 262 0.55 -7.79 -3.29
N GLN A 263 0.12 -7.98 -4.53
CA GLN A 263 -0.86 -7.09 -5.17
C GLN A 263 -2.17 -6.99 -4.37
N GLU A 264 -2.59 -8.09 -3.73
CA GLU A 264 -3.80 -8.13 -2.89
C GLU A 264 -3.63 -7.29 -1.62
N GLU A 265 -2.46 -7.34 -0.99
CA GLU A 265 -2.17 -6.57 0.22
C GLU A 265 -2.05 -5.06 -0.02
N ASN A 266 -1.83 -4.65 -1.26
CA ASN A 266 -1.51 -3.27 -1.60
C ASN A 266 -2.57 -2.26 -1.11
N ARG A 267 -3.86 -2.61 -1.17
CA ARG A 267 -4.95 -1.75 -0.69
C ARG A 267 -5.10 -1.72 0.83
N MET A 268 -4.46 -2.62 1.57
CA MET A 268 -4.49 -2.62 3.05
C MET A 268 -3.78 -1.42 3.67
N ILE A 269 -3.03 -0.66 2.88
CA ILE A 269 -2.51 0.65 3.27
C ILE A 269 -3.61 1.58 3.78
N ASN A 270 -4.83 1.49 3.23
CA ASN A 270 -5.98 2.31 3.63
C ASN A 270 -6.46 2.03 5.06
N SER A 271 -6.20 0.82 5.57
CA SER A 271 -6.40 0.47 6.97
C SER A 271 -5.18 0.86 7.83
N TRP A 272 -3.98 0.59 7.33
CA TRP A 272 -2.76 0.87 8.08
C TRP A 272 -2.54 2.37 8.34
N THR A 273 -3.01 3.23 7.43
CA THR A 273 -2.75 4.67 7.53
C THR A 273 -3.98 5.48 7.94
N CYS A 274 -3.74 6.61 8.60
CA CYS A 274 -4.71 7.67 8.81
C CYS A 274 -4.10 8.97 8.25
N GLY A 275 -4.48 9.34 7.03
CA GLY A 275 -3.73 10.34 6.26
C GLY A 275 -2.29 9.87 6.05
N GLN A 276 -1.31 10.64 6.51
CA GLN A 276 0.11 10.29 6.43
C GLN A 276 0.67 9.62 7.71
N TYR A 277 -0.19 9.30 8.69
CA TYR A 277 0.21 8.61 9.91
C TYR A 277 0.11 7.10 9.73
N MET A 278 1.22 6.41 9.90
CA MET A 278 1.30 4.95 9.97
C MET A 278 0.86 4.50 11.37
N LYS A 279 -0.24 3.77 11.46
CA LYS A 279 -0.73 3.21 12.72
C LYS A 279 0.25 2.18 13.26
N SER A 280 0.49 2.19 14.55
CA SER A 280 1.31 1.19 15.25
C SER A 280 0.44 0.17 15.98
N PHE A 281 -0.67 -0.18 15.35
CA PHE A 281 -1.57 -1.26 15.70
C PHE A 281 -2.28 -1.77 14.45
N ILE A 282 -2.84 -2.97 14.53
CA ILE A 282 -3.45 -3.68 13.41
C ILE A 282 -4.96 -3.73 13.61
N GLU A 283 -5.75 -3.20 12.69
CA GLU A 283 -7.20 -3.36 12.67
C GLU A 283 -7.58 -4.82 12.46
N PRO A 284 -8.73 -5.30 13.00
CA PRO A 284 -9.06 -6.74 13.01
C PRO A 284 -9.07 -7.41 11.64
N GLY A 285 -9.52 -6.70 10.61
CA GLY A 285 -9.60 -7.18 9.23
C GLY A 285 -8.34 -6.93 8.39
N ASN A 286 -7.29 -6.34 8.96
CA ASN A 286 -6.05 -6.07 8.25
C ASN A 286 -5.07 -7.24 8.40
N THR A 287 -4.77 -7.90 7.29
CA THR A 287 -3.84 -9.05 7.22
C THR A 287 -2.51 -8.71 6.56
N LEU A 288 -2.20 -7.42 6.42
CA LEU A 288 -0.95 -6.93 5.82
C LEU A 288 0.26 -7.51 6.55
N ARG A 289 1.02 -8.35 5.88
CA ARG A 289 2.14 -9.11 6.50
C ARG A 289 3.34 -8.26 6.89
N LEU A 290 3.42 -7.01 6.42
CA LEU A 290 4.41 -6.03 6.86
C LEU A 290 4.28 -5.66 8.34
N LEU A 291 3.09 -5.87 8.92
CA LEU A 291 2.74 -5.45 10.27
C LEU A 291 2.86 -6.62 11.23
N LYS A 292 3.55 -6.40 12.35
CA LYS A 292 3.71 -7.36 13.43
C LYS A 292 3.34 -6.72 14.77
N ALA A 293 2.40 -7.30 15.48
CA ALA A 293 2.10 -6.93 16.86
C ALA A 293 2.68 -7.98 17.79
N SER A 294 3.42 -7.55 18.81
CA SER A 294 4.08 -8.42 19.79
C SER A 294 3.21 -8.66 21.04
N ASN A 295 2.11 -7.91 21.17
CA ASN A 295 1.13 -8.10 22.23
C ASN A 295 -0.17 -8.72 21.71
N THR A 296 -0.99 -9.28 22.61
CA THR A 296 -2.28 -9.92 22.27
C THR A 296 -3.34 -8.92 21.81
N ASN A 297 -3.13 -7.62 22.02
CA ASN A 297 -4.07 -6.56 21.67
C ASN A 297 -3.71 -5.86 20.35
N ARG A 298 -3.07 -6.58 19.43
CA ARG A 298 -2.73 -6.13 18.05
C ARG A 298 -2.00 -4.78 17.99
N GLY A 299 -1.09 -4.49 18.95
CA GLY A 299 -0.34 -3.23 19.02
C GLY A 299 -1.04 -2.13 19.81
N LEU A 300 -2.30 -2.31 20.19
CA LEU A 300 -2.99 -1.40 21.12
C LEU A 300 -2.41 -1.53 22.52
N VAL A 301 -2.35 -0.42 23.25
CA VAL A 301 -1.83 -0.34 24.62
C VAL A 301 -2.96 -0.03 25.57
N THR A 302 -3.05 -0.77 26.69
CA THR A 302 -4.00 -0.48 27.76
C THR A 302 -3.30 0.35 28.82
N ILE A 303 -3.86 1.51 29.13
CA ILE A 303 -3.44 2.42 30.20
C ILE A 303 -4.45 2.26 31.34
N ASP A 304 -4.11 1.48 32.36
CA ASP A 304 -4.99 1.07 33.46
C ASP A 304 -4.41 1.33 34.84
N GLU A 305 -3.19 1.89 34.90
CA GLU A 305 -2.52 2.32 36.14
C GLU A 305 -2.20 3.82 36.10
N GLU A 306 -2.31 4.48 37.27
CA GLU A 306 -1.93 5.89 37.41
C GLU A 306 -0.42 6.05 37.60
N ARG A 307 0.31 5.87 36.49
CA ARG A 307 1.76 6.01 36.38
C ARG A 307 2.16 6.57 35.02
N ASP A 308 3.43 6.88 34.85
CA ASP A 308 3.99 7.26 33.57
C ASP A 308 4.38 5.99 32.79
N TYR A 309 3.96 5.93 31.51
CA TYR A 309 4.34 4.92 30.52
C TYR A 309 5.29 5.56 29.53
N ARG A 310 6.45 4.94 29.30
CA ARG A 310 7.46 5.42 28.35
C ARG A 310 7.26 4.79 26.99
N PHE A 311 6.87 5.61 26.01
CA PHE A 311 6.76 5.22 24.62
C PHE A 311 8.03 5.62 23.86
N LEU A 312 8.52 4.74 22.98
CA LEU A 312 9.68 5.00 22.13
C LEU A 312 9.44 4.48 20.73
N TYR A 313 9.46 5.36 19.74
CA TYR A 313 9.57 5.01 18.35
C TYR A 313 11.02 4.91 17.94
N THR A 314 11.38 3.80 17.26
CA THR A 314 12.65 3.64 16.55
C THR A 314 12.36 3.52 15.07
N LEU A 315 12.89 4.44 14.26
CA LEU A 315 12.78 4.46 12.81
C LEU A 315 14.10 4.02 12.21
N LYS A 316 14.03 3.24 11.13
CA LYS A 316 15.22 2.75 10.43
C LYS A 316 14.98 2.75 8.92
N ASP A 317 15.99 3.17 8.15
CA ASP A 317 16.03 3.01 6.69
C ASP A 317 16.66 1.67 6.26
N VAL A 318 16.71 1.41 4.96
CA VAL A 318 17.36 0.22 4.39
C VAL A 318 18.86 0.20 4.62
N PHE A 319 19.50 1.37 4.72
CA PHE A 319 20.97 1.50 4.92
C PHE A 319 21.38 1.25 6.35
N GLY A 320 20.45 1.32 7.30
CA GLY A 320 20.70 1.10 8.72
C GLY A 320 20.77 2.40 9.53
N ASN A 321 20.59 3.56 8.90
CA ASN A 321 20.50 4.83 9.62
C ASN A 321 19.27 4.82 10.51
N THR A 322 19.39 5.27 11.75
CA THR A 322 18.38 5.09 12.78
C THR A 322 18.11 6.39 13.52
N SER A 323 16.85 6.68 13.80
CA SER A 323 16.43 7.75 14.69
C SER A 323 15.44 7.26 15.75
N LYS A 324 15.36 7.97 16.88
CA LYS A 324 14.52 7.60 18.02
C LYS A 324 13.72 8.80 18.53
N TYR A 325 12.45 8.57 18.88
CA TYR A 325 11.51 9.58 19.36
C TYR A 325 10.77 9.04 20.56
N SER A 326 11.04 9.60 21.75
CA SER A 326 10.41 9.22 23.01
C SER A 326 9.35 10.22 23.43
N PHE A 327 8.29 9.72 24.06
CA PHE A 327 7.28 10.53 24.72
C PHE A 327 6.68 9.77 25.89
N THR A 328 6.07 10.50 26.81
CA THR A 328 5.45 9.93 28.01
C THR A 328 3.93 10.00 27.91
N VAL A 329 3.28 8.88 28.19
CA VAL A 329 1.85 8.81 28.42
C VAL A 329 1.63 8.65 29.92
N ARG A 330 0.94 9.62 30.52
CA ARG A 330 0.57 9.57 31.93
C ARG A 330 -0.77 8.90 32.09
N GLY A 331 -0.79 7.75 32.73
CA GLY A 331 -2.01 7.09 33.18
C GLY A 331 -2.72 7.96 34.19
N ARG A 332 -3.91 8.41 33.86
CA ARG A 332 -4.79 9.17 34.73
C ARG A 332 -6.22 8.74 34.49
N LYS A 333 -6.85 8.26 35.55
CA LYS A 333 -8.24 7.80 35.48
C LYS A 333 -9.15 8.90 34.98
N GLN A 334 -9.88 8.63 33.90
CA GLN A 334 -10.79 9.56 33.24
C GLN A 334 -12.09 8.82 32.91
N PRO A 335 -13.25 9.51 32.88
CA PRO A 335 -14.51 8.89 32.46
C PRO A 335 -14.38 8.31 31.05
N LEU A 336 -14.84 7.07 30.89
CA LEU A 336 -15.00 6.43 29.58
C LEU A 336 -16.48 6.47 29.21
N GLU A 337 -16.84 7.24 28.20
CA GLU A 337 -18.20 7.20 27.68
C GLU A 337 -18.38 5.92 26.85
N PRO A 338 -19.30 5.03 27.25
CA PRO A 338 -19.56 3.82 26.47
C PRO A 338 -20.03 4.17 25.07
N LEU A 339 -19.63 3.37 24.08
CA LEU A 339 -20.13 3.50 22.73
C LEU A 339 -21.66 3.30 22.74
N GLN A 340 -22.39 4.35 22.44
CA GLN A 340 -23.83 4.27 22.22
C GLN A 340 -24.09 4.01 20.75
N HIS A 341 -24.49 2.80 20.41
CA HIS A 341 -24.94 2.46 19.06
C HIS A 341 -26.30 3.12 18.80
N ARG A 342 -26.28 4.35 18.29
CA ARG A 342 -27.49 5.12 17.87
C ARG A 342 -27.77 4.98 16.38
N GLU A 343 -26.80 4.43 15.64
CA GLU A 343 -26.85 4.31 14.19
C GLU A 343 -27.82 3.20 13.79
N LYS A 344 -28.64 3.47 12.77
CA LYS A 344 -29.58 2.49 12.21
C LYS A 344 -28.86 1.27 11.65
N TYR A 345 -27.65 1.46 11.12
CA TYR A 345 -26.84 0.40 10.53
C TYR A 345 -25.47 0.31 11.21
N PHE A 346 -25.11 -0.91 11.54
CA PHE A 346 -23.81 -1.28 12.08
C PHE A 346 -23.23 -2.41 11.23
N PHE A 347 -22.12 -2.16 10.56
CA PHE A 347 -21.44 -3.14 9.72
C PHE A 347 -20.30 -3.77 10.50
N ALA A 348 -20.36 -5.10 10.67
CA ALA A 348 -19.30 -5.86 11.32
C ALA A 348 -18.24 -6.29 10.28
N TRP A 349 -16.97 -6.15 10.60
CA TRP A 349 -15.86 -6.46 9.69
C TRP A 349 -15.78 -7.93 9.29
N ASP A 350 -16.23 -8.84 10.16
CA ASP A 350 -16.13 -10.29 9.98
C ASP A 350 -17.38 -10.94 9.37
N LYS A 351 -18.36 -10.13 8.95
CA LYS A 351 -19.65 -10.59 8.41
C LYS A 351 -19.94 -10.02 7.03
N VAL A 352 -20.91 -10.62 6.34
CA VAL A 352 -21.55 -10.00 5.19
C VAL A 352 -22.56 -8.97 5.72
N ASN A 353 -22.48 -7.75 5.23
CA ASN A 353 -23.34 -6.66 5.66
C ASN A 353 -24.26 -6.20 4.53
N TYR A 354 -25.47 -5.83 4.89
CA TYR A 354 -26.50 -5.37 3.97
C TYR A 354 -27.04 -4.02 4.44
N LEU A 355 -27.12 -3.06 3.52
CA LEU A 355 -27.92 -1.86 3.67
C LEU A 355 -29.03 -1.90 2.63
N GLN A 356 -30.26 -2.07 3.07
CA GLN A 356 -31.43 -2.15 2.21
C GLN A 356 -32.40 -1.04 2.59
N GLU A 357 -32.53 -0.06 1.71
CA GLU A 357 -33.41 1.10 1.87
C GLU A 357 -34.22 1.31 0.56
N PRO A 358 -35.35 1.99 0.60
CA PRO A 358 -36.07 2.31 -0.61
C PRO A 358 -35.20 3.03 -1.65
N GLY A 359 -34.94 2.38 -2.77
CA GLY A 359 -34.10 2.89 -3.84
C GLY A 359 -32.58 2.76 -3.59
N LEU A 360 -32.14 2.05 -2.56
CA LEU A 360 -30.73 1.80 -2.30
C LEU A 360 -30.51 0.37 -1.80
N ASN A 361 -29.59 -0.34 -2.43
CA ASN A 361 -29.10 -1.63 -1.95
C ASN A 361 -27.58 -1.64 -2.01
N LEU A 362 -26.93 -1.87 -0.88
CA LEU A 362 -25.50 -2.04 -0.75
C LEU A 362 -25.21 -3.38 -0.09
N VAL A 363 -24.35 -4.18 -0.72
CA VAL A 363 -23.84 -5.43 -0.15
C VAL A 363 -22.34 -5.26 0.08
N VAL A 364 -21.91 -5.43 1.32
CA VAL A 364 -20.49 -5.41 1.71
C VAL A 364 -20.10 -6.82 2.14
N PRO A 365 -19.41 -7.59 1.29
CA PRO A 365 -18.97 -8.95 1.59
C PRO A 365 -18.03 -8.99 2.81
N LYS A 366 -17.95 -10.15 3.47
CA LYS A 366 -16.93 -10.42 4.48
C LYS A 366 -15.53 -10.20 3.90
N GLY A 367 -14.64 -9.59 4.67
CA GLY A 367 -13.27 -9.27 4.26
C GLY A 367 -13.13 -7.92 3.52
N MET A 368 -14.23 -7.20 3.31
CA MET A 368 -14.17 -5.87 2.69
C MET A 368 -13.92 -4.75 3.70
N LEU A 369 -14.28 -4.93 4.95
CA LEU A 369 -14.04 -3.98 6.04
C LEU A 369 -12.82 -4.41 6.87
N TYR A 370 -12.11 -3.44 7.40
CA TYR A 370 -10.96 -3.66 8.25
C TYR A 370 -11.29 -3.60 9.74
N ASP A 371 -12.38 -2.88 10.09
CA ASP A 371 -12.91 -2.76 11.44
C ASP A 371 -14.43 -2.58 11.37
N ASP A 372 -15.08 -2.66 12.53
CA ASP A 372 -16.50 -2.38 12.67
C ASP A 372 -16.83 -0.94 12.27
N ALA A 373 -17.93 -0.76 11.55
CA ALA A 373 -18.31 0.53 10.97
C ALA A 373 -19.78 0.87 11.25
N PRO A 374 -20.05 1.75 12.23
CA PRO A 374 -21.37 2.38 12.34
C PRO A 374 -21.60 3.33 11.17
N LEU A 375 -22.78 3.29 10.55
CA LEU A 375 -23.12 4.13 9.40
C LEU A 375 -24.10 5.24 9.77
N ASN A 376 -23.71 6.49 9.55
CA ASN A 376 -24.61 7.64 9.62
C ASN A 376 -25.31 7.85 8.28
N TYR A 377 -26.30 6.97 7.99
CA TYR A 377 -27.06 6.98 6.75
C TYR A 377 -28.03 8.15 6.69
N GLN A 378 -28.01 8.89 5.59
CA GLN A 378 -28.95 9.95 5.28
C GLN A 378 -29.40 9.88 3.81
N VAL A 379 -30.63 10.30 3.55
CA VAL A 379 -31.20 10.40 2.20
C VAL A 379 -31.82 11.76 1.99
N LYS A 380 -31.54 12.35 0.82
CA LYS A 380 -32.11 13.66 0.43
C LYS A 380 -32.75 13.56 -0.94
N ALA A 381 -33.93 14.19 -1.06
CA ALA A 381 -34.57 14.40 -2.36
C ALA A 381 -33.91 15.59 -3.06
N ASP A 382 -33.45 15.38 -4.30
CA ASP A 382 -32.99 16.45 -5.18
C ASP A 382 -34.02 16.60 -6.30
N SER A 383 -34.60 17.80 -6.46
CA SER A 383 -35.63 18.08 -7.46
C SER A 383 -35.13 17.92 -8.90
N GLY A 384 -33.85 18.13 -9.13
CA GLY A 384 -33.22 17.97 -10.43
C GLY A 384 -32.75 16.55 -10.75
N ALA A 385 -32.69 15.67 -9.75
CA ALA A 385 -32.14 14.32 -9.91
C ALA A 385 -33.27 13.30 -10.20
N ILE A 386 -32.92 12.26 -10.94
CA ILE A 386 -33.78 11.12 -11.24
C ILE A 386 -33.74 10.03 -10.16
N ALA A 387 -32.83 10.14 -9.21
CA ALA A 387 -32.71 9.32 -8.01
C ALA A 387 -32.60 10.20 -6.77
N PHE A 388 -32.61 9.59 -5.59
CA PHE A 388 -32.23 10.28 -4.35
C PHE A 388 -30.73 10.45 -4.26
N THR A 389 -30.29 11.44 -3.48
CA THR A 389 -28.91 11.55 -3.02
C THR A 389 -28.76 10.83 -1.69
N TYR A 390 -27.85 9.86 -1.63
CA TYR A 390 -27.59 9.04 -0.46
C TYR A 390 -26.23 9.40 0.14
N GLN A 391 -26.21 9.65 1.43
CA GLN A 391 -25.00 9.76 2.22
C GLN A 391 -24.88 8.50 3.09
N LEU A 392 -23.86 7.70 2.85
CA LEU A 392 -23.69 6.42 3.55
C LEU A 392 -23.03 6.61 4.90
N ASN A 393 -22.10 7.57 5.02
CA ASN A 393 -21.46 7.94 6.27
C ASN A 393 -20.89 9.36 6.19
N ASP A 394 -20.57 9.96 7.35
CA ASP A 394 -19.95 11.29 7.43
C ASP A 394 -18.47 11.27 7.07
N LYS A 395 -17.78 10.18 7.39
CA LYS A 395 -16.35 9.98 7.10
C LYS A 395 -16.17 8.79 6.16
N PRO A 396 -15.17 8.82 5.26
CA PRO A 396 -14.86 7.68 4.43
C PRO A 396 -14.52 6.44 5.28
N ILE A 397 -15.10 5.30 4.92
CA ILE A 397 -14.76 3.99 5.46
C ILE A 397 -13.94 3.27 4.40
N PRO A 398 -12.67 2.90 4.67
CA PRO A 398 -11.86 2.22 3.69
C PRO A 398 -12.40 0.81 3.43
N LEU A 399 -12.50 0.46 2.16
CA LEU A 399 -12.86 -0.88 1.71
C LEU A 399 -11.65 -1.54 1.03
N HIS A 400 -11.52 -2.85 1.24
CA HIS A 400 -10.47 -3.63 0.61
C HIS A 400 -10.63 -3.73 -0.91
N ALA A 401 -11.86 -3.87 -1.37
CA ALA A 401 -12.21 -3.90 -2.78
C ALA A 401 -13.57 -3.22 -3.04
N SER A 402 -13.97 -3.12 -4.29
CA SER A 402 -15.26 -2.58 -4.69
C SER A 402 -16.40 -3.47 -4.20
N CYS A 403 -17.50 -2.84 -3.78
CA CYS A 403 -18.71 -3.50 -3.34
C CYS A 403 -19.87 -3.17 -4.30
N GLU A 404 -20.85 -4.06 -4.38
CA GLU A 404 -22.02 -3.86 -5.20
C GLU A 404 -22.95 -2.81 -4.58
N LEU A 405 -23.23 -1.75 -5.34
CA LEU A 405 -24.15 -0.69 -4.98
C LEU A 405 -25.22 -0.53 -6.07
N ARG A 406 -26.48 -0.71 -5.69
CA ARG A 406 -27.64 -0.51 -6.59
C ARG A 406 -28.43 0.71 -6.15
N ILE A 407 -28.64 1.66 -7.08
CA ILE A 407 -29.41 2.87 -6.86
C ILE A 407 -30.64 2.83 -7.75
N GLY A 408 -31.83 2.88 -7.15
CA GLY A 408 -33.10 2.89 -7.83
C GLY A 408 -33.45 4.27 -8.40
N LEU A 409 -34.06 4.28 -9.57
CA LEU A 409 -34.55 5.50 -10.20
C LEU A 409 -35.96 5.85 -9.71
N ARG A 410 -36.21 7.11 -9.37
CA ARG A 410 -37.52 7.65 -9.03
C ARG A 410 -38.36 7.85 -10.29
N ARG A 411 -37.73 8.14 -11.41
CA ARG A 411 -38.34 8.35 -12.73
C ARG A 411 -37.36 7.99 -13.83
N LYS A 412 -37.88 7.60 -14.98
CA LYS A 412 -37.06 7.30 -16.17
C LYS A 412 -37.40 8.34 -17.26
N PRO A 413 -36.75 9.51 -17.27
CA PRO A 413 -37.08 10.56 -18.24
C PRO A 413 -36.57 10.25 -19.65
N ILE A 414 -35.63 9.31 -19.82
CA ILE A 414 -35.11 8.85 -21.10
C ILE A 414 -35.08 7.32 -21.15
N THR A 415 -35.29 6.76 -22.33
CA THR A 415 -35.29 5.31 -22.57
C THR A 415 -33.90 4.74 -22.78
N ASP A 416 -32.98 5.57 -23.26
CA ASP A 416 -31.59 5.18 -23.49
C ASP A 416 -30.84 5.09 -22.16
N THR A 417 -30.63 3.85 -21.70
CA THR A 417 -30.00 3.57 -20.41
C THR A 417 -28.51 3.90 -20.39
N THR A 418 -27.86 4.05 -21.54
CA THR A 418 -26.44 4.44 -21.65
C THR A 418 -26.19 5.89 -21.24
N LYS A 419 -27.25 6.70 -21.14
CA LYS A 419 -27.20 8.10 -20.71
C LYS A 419 -27.42 8.34 -19.22
N TYR A 420 -27.53 7.29 -18.42
CA TYR A 420 -27.61 7.40 -16.96
C TYR A 420 -26.23 7.26 -16.32
N TYR A 421 -25.89 8.18 -15.43
CA TYR A 421 -24.62 8.19 -14.72
C TYR A 421 -24.85 8.25 -13.22
N VAL A 422 -24.05 7.50 -12.46
CA VAL A 422 -23.90 7.69 -11.02
C VAL A 422 -22.91 8.83 -10.81
N VAL A 423 -23.25 9.78 -9.95
CA VAL A 423 -22.39 10.93 -9.65
C VAL A 423 -22.11 11.01 -8.16
N ARG A 424 -20.87 11.31 -7.81
CA ARG A 424 -20.50 11.70 -6.46
C ARG A 424 -20.82 13.18 -6.26
N VAL A 425 -21.60 13.50 -5.24
CA VAL A 425 -21.92 14.87 -4.86
C VAL A 425 -21.01 15.31 -3.73
N THR A 426 -20.25 16.38 -3.91
CA THR A 426 -19.41 16.93 -2.85
C THR A 426 -20.24 17.81 -1.90
N PRO A 427 -19.74 18.08 -0.65
CA PRO A 427 -20.42 18.97 0.30
C PRO A 427 -20.72 20.38 -0.27
N ARG A 428 -19.95 20.85 -1.25
CA ARG A 428 -20.17 22.12 -1.95
C ARG A 428 -21.10 22.02 -3.17
N GLY A 429 -21.75 20.87 -3.38
CA GLY A 429 -22.69 20.64 -4.49
C GLY A 429 -22.03 20.33 -5.85
N GLY A 430 -20.72 20.21 -5.93
CA GLY A 430 -20.03 19.74 -7.14
C GLY A 430 -20.44 18.28 -7.45
N LYS A 431 -20.73 17.98 -8.74
CA LYS A 431 -21.09 16.63 -9.21
C LYS A 431 -19.97 16.09 -10.06
N TYR A 432 -19.50 14.89 -9.75
CA TYR A 432 -18.47 14.19 -10.51
C TYR A 432 -18.98 12.78 -10.86
N SER A 433 -18.73 12.33 -12.09
CA SER A 433 -19.00 10.94 -12.49
C SER A 433 -18.12 9.99 -11.65
N VAL A 434 -18.66 8.84 -11.30
CA VAL A 434 -17.95 7.76 -10.57
C VAL A 434 -17.47 6.74 -11.57
#